data_f6cdbc285b5b108a8c6944cec6acc2f9
#
_entry.id   f6cdbc285b5b108a8c6944cec6acc2f9
#
_cell.length_a   1.000
_cell.length_b   1.000
_cell.length_c   1.000
_cell.angle_alpha   90.00
_cell.angle_beta   90.00
_cell.angle_gamma   90.00
#
_symmetry.space_group_name_H-M   'P 1'
#
loop_
_entity.id
_entity.type
_entity.pdbx_description
1 polymer ?
#
loop_
_entity_poly.entity_id
_entity_poly.type
_entity_poly.pdbx_seq_one_letter_code
_entity_poly.pdbx_strand_id
1 'polypeptide(L)'
;MHSRAKGILEKFQALFSLRSEESRPRWFWVRRSLYGLLVCSLFPFTYLVLLSDETTFLRQGTFCDSTNRITTPVHLRDRLSLDSTVPFATDLSHIVFGISSSAETWDRERPYNELWWRPGEMHGYVWLDEEPPADSTWPSTSPPYRVSTFNASTIGGSSSAAQIARTVVESYKAVMAEPGSREIRWFVIGDDGTVLFPENVVAMLNKYDHEEMYYIGSISESVEQTVRHSYSIAYGGAGFVVSQSVAAELALMMDGCLERYANLYGSDERVQSCISELGVILTIEPGFHQVDLQDDIYGLLAAHPVAPLLSLNHLRHLKPISPHWETQVEAVKSLVEVSQHDPSRTLQQAICYEHRPGVNWSVSVSWGYSVEVYPQHVSSKELAKPLMTFRTWRTRSPGPFTFDVRPVDPNRACELPLIFFLDQAKSETGRNGIIRTITEYSRNMTDSVISSCKLQSYIKALELETVTVYATKMNPDDWKRVTSL
;
A
#
# COMPACT_ATOMS: atom_id res chain seq x y z
N MET A 1 10.83 37.95 3.93
CA MET A 1 11.85 37.65 2.92
C MET A 1 12.73 38.84 2.55
N HIS A 2 12.26 40.11 2.57
CA HIS A 2 13.06 41.30 2.21
C HIS A 2 14.23 41.62 3.15
N SER A 3 14.19 41.25 4.42
CA SER A 3 15.23 41.58 5.43
C SER A 3 16.51 40.71 5.32
N ARG A 4 16.38 39.45 4.87
CA ARG A 4 17.54 38.54 4.71
C ARG A 4 18.39 38.83 3.46
N ALA A 5 17.76 39.31 2.40
CA ALA A 5 18.48 39.66 1.16
C ALA A 5 19.37 40.90 1.32
N LYS A 6 18.96 41.89 2.13
CA LYS A 6 19.74 43.07 2.42
C LYS A 6 21.03 42.78 3.19
N GLY A 7 20.99 41.86 4.16
CA GLY A 7 22.18 41.49 4.94
C GLY A 7 23.24 40.70 4.17
N ILE A 8 22.85 40.02 3.10
CA ILE A 8 23.77 39.30 2.21
C ILE A 8 24.44 40.26 1.24
N LEU A 9 23.71 41.26 0.74
CA LEU A 9 24.24 42.28 -0.17
C LEU A 9 25.26 43.17 0.50
N GLU A 10 25.05 43.59 1.75
CA GLU A 10 25.99 44.39 2.54
C GLU A 10 27.29 43.65 2.90
N LYS A 11 27.20 42.33 3.13
CA LYS A 11 28.39 41.48 3.32
C LYS A 11 29.20 41.28 2.04
N PHE A 12 28.56 41.31 0.88
CA PHE A 12 29.25 41.27 -0.41
C PHE A 12 29.94 42.58 -0.77
N GLN A 13 29.35 43.72 -0.43
CA GLN A 13 29.99 45.03 -0.64
C GLN A 13 31.20 45.25 0.27
N ALA A 14 31.20 44.74 1.48
CA ALA A 14 32.35 44.83 2.41
C ALA A 14 33.55 44.01 1.97
N LEU A 15 33.37 43.00 1.12
CA LEU A 15 34.45 42.17 0.58
C LEU A 15 35.15 42.81 -0.65
N PHE A 16 34.63 43.89 -1.22
CA PHE A 16 35.17 44.53 -2.43
C PHE A 16 35.83 45.89 -2.21
N SER A 17 35.84 46.43 -0.98
CA SER A 17 36.51 47.66 -0.66
C SER A 17 37.73 47.41 0.22
N LEU A 18 38.89 47.12 -0.38
CA LEU A 18 40.20 47.36 0.19
C LEU A 18 41.33 47.28 -0.88
N ARG A 19 41.81 48.50 -1.22
CA ARG A 19 43.22 48.92 -1.30
C ARG A 19 44.05 48.55 -2.51
N SER A 20 44.43 49.63 -3.17
CA SER A 20 45.63 50.01 -3.97
C SER A 20 46.73 48.99 -4.24
N GLU A 21 47.10 48.97 -5.51
CA GLU A 21 48.39 48.75 -6.18
C GLU A 21 49.56 48.21 -5.34
N GLU A 22 49.86 46.94 -5.62
CA GLU A 22 51.24 46.45 -5.72
C GLU A 22 51.20 45.14 -6.56
N SER A 23 52.23 44.96 -7.38
CA SER A 23 52.41 43.97 -8.41
C SER A 23 52.11 42.56 -7.94
N ARG A 24 50.96 42.00 -8.35
CA ARG A 24 50.57 40.64 -8.02
C ARG A 24 50.92 39.65 -9.15
N PRO A 25 51.38 38.44 -8.84
CA PRO A 25 51.82 37.45 -9.85
C PRO A 25 50.63 36.99 -10.69
N ARG A 26 50.91 36.67 -11.97
CA ARG A 26 49.93 36.19 -12.98
C ARG A 26 48.93 35.15 -12.46
N TRP A 27 49.33 34.34 -11.47
CA TRP A 27 48.48 33.32 -10.85
C TRP A 27 47.25 33.85 -10.10
N PHE A 28 47.31 35.08 -9.63
CA PHE A 28 46.17 35.72 -8.96
C PHE A 28 45.03 36.06 -9.92
N TRP A 29 45.36 36.47 -11.15
CA TRP A 29 44.38 36.75 -12.18
C TRP A 29 43.76 35.49 -12.74
N VAL A 30 44.49 34.38 -12.88
CA VAL A 30 43.98 33.07 -13.28
C VAL A 30 42.99 32.50 -12.24
N ARG A 31 43.30 32.64 -10.97
CA ARG A 31 42.42 32.22 -9.88
C ARG A 31 41.13 33.02 -9.85
N ARG A 32 41.19 34.32 -10.09
CA ARG A 32 40.03 35.22 -10.13
C ARG A 32 39.15 34.99 -11.35
N SER A 33 39.71 34.66 -12.50
CA SER A 33 39.00 34.26 -13.71
C SER A 33 38.32 32.89 -13.52
N LEU A 34 38.98 31.91 -12.87
CA LEU A 34 38.40 30.62 -12.52
C LEU A 34 37.21 30.75 -11.55
N TYR A 35 37.33 31.59 -10.53
CA TYR A 35 36.22 31.89 -9.62
C TYR A 35 35.07 32.61 -10.33
N GLY A 36 35.36 33.55 -11.22
CA GLY A 36 34.35 34.21 -12.05
C GLY A 36 33.59 33.19 -12.95
N LEU A 37 34.30 32.28 -13.61
CA LEU A 37 33.72 31.24 -14.42
C LEU A 37 32.88 30.25 -13.59
N LEU A 38 33.33 29.91 -12.38
CA LEU A 38 32.60 29.02 -11.46
C LEU A 38 31.31 29.68 -10.95
N VAL A 39 31.36 30.95 -10.62
CA VAL A 39 30.15 31.72 -10.22
C VAL A 39 29.20 31.88 -11.41
N CYS A 40 29.70 32.19 -12.61
CA CYS A 40 28.87 32.30 -13.80
C CYS A 40 28.28 30.96 -14.28
N SER A 41 28.90 29.82 -13.96
CA SER A 41 28.33 28.50 -14.27
C SER A 41 27.33 28.02 -13.21
N LEU A 42 27.49 28.42 -11.94
CA LEU A 42 26.56 28.07 -10.87
C LEU A 42 25.29 28.93 -10.87
N PHE A 43 25.39 30.18 -11.34
CA PHE A 43 24.25 31.10 -11.36
C PHE A 43 23.08 30.66 -12.25
N PRO A 44 23.29 30.18 -13.48
CA PRO A 44 22.20 29.63 -14.28
C PRO A 44 21.67 28.30 -13.73
N PHE A 45 22.52 27.53 -13.06
CA PHE A 45 22.06 26.27 -12.44
C PHE A 45 21.18 26.51 -11.21
N THR A 46 21.56 27.46 -10.34
CA THR A 46 20.72 27.87 -9.19
C THR A 46 19.46 28.60 -9.65
N TYR A 47 19.54 29.38 -10.73
CA TYR A 47 18.37 30.02 -11.33
C TYR A 47 17.42 29.01 -11.96
N LEU A 48 17.93 27.99 -12.65
CA LEU A 48 17.13 26.87 -13.17
C LEU A 48 16.50 26.03 -12.04
N VAL A 49 17.23 25.77 -10.95
CA VAL A 49 16.70 25.06 -9.78
C VAL A 49 15.62 25.89 -9.07
N LEU A 50 15.79 27.21 -8.98
CA LEU A 50 14.79 28.10 -8.37
C LEU A 50 13.56 28.30 -9.30
N LEU A 51 13.73 28.20 -10.62
CA LEU A 51 12.62 28.22 -11.56
C LEU A 51 11.93 26.86 -11.69
N SER A 52 12.62 25.75 -11.40
CA SER A 52 12.00 24.42 -11.38
C SER A 52 11.03 24.23 -10.19
N ASP A 53 11.14 25.05 -9.14
CA ASP A 53 10.16 25.04 -8.04
C ASP A 53 8.85 25.80 -8.39
N GLU A 54 8.79 26.51 -9.52
CA GLU A 54 7.58 27.20 -9.98
C GLU A 54 7.02 26.68 -11.33
N THR A 55 7.62 25.66 -11.92
CA THR A 55 7.03 25.05 -13.10
C THR A 55 5.82 24.21 -12.71
N THR A 56 4.67 24.89 -12.68
CA THR A 56 3.37 24.40 -13.12
C THR A 56 3.18 22.90 -12.91
N PHE A 57 3.01 22.50 -11.68
CA PHE A 57 2.04 21.47 -11.36
C PHE A 57 0.71 22.01 -11.91
N LEU A 58 0.37 21.65 -13.13
CA LEU A 58 -0.98 21.76 -13.63
C LEU A 58 -1.86 20.95 -12.69
N ARG A 59 -2.37 21.68 -11.73
CA ARG A 59 -3.31 21.29 -10.72
C ARG A 59 -4.57 20.81 -11.45
N GLN A 60 -4.63 19.54 -11.84
CA GLN A 60 -5.89 18.90 -12.14
C GLN A 60 -6.65 18.73 -10.82
N GLY A 61 -7.13 19.86 -10.31
CA GLY A 61 -8.12 19.84 -9.26
C GLY A 61 -9.42 19.28 -9.84
N THR A 62 -9.81 18.11 -9.42
CA THR A 62 -11.16 17.64 -9.57
C THR A 62 -12.05 18.57 -8.75
N PHE A 63 -12.98 19.27 -9.40
CA PHE A 63 -13.96 20.10 -8.70
C PHE A 63 -15.11 19.23 -8.25
N CYS A 64 -15.55 19.39 -7.00
CA CYS A 64 -16.83 18.90 -6.55
C CYS A 64 -17.93 19.77 -7.16
N ASP A 65 -18.76 19.20 -8.04
CA ASP A 65 -19.89 19.94 -8.58
C ASP A 65 -21.00 20.05 -7.52
N SER A 66 -21.53 21.26 -7.36
CA SER A 66 -22.63 21.57 -6.43
C SER A 66 -23.95 20.83 -6.72
N THR A 67 -23.99 20.04 -7.80
CA THR A 67 -25.10 19.16 -8.19
C THR A 67 -24.90 17.70 -7.79
N ASN A 68 -24.08 17.41 -6.77
CA ASN A 68 -23.79 16.07 -6.29
C ASN A 68 -23.03 15.14 -7.27
N ARG A 69 -22.24 15.69 -8.20
CA ARG A 69 -21.43 14.86 -9.12
C ARG A 69 -19.96 15.22 -9.06
N ILE A 70 -19.13 14.26 -8.69
CA ILE A 70 -17.68 14.35 -8.90
C ILE A 70 -17.43 13.91 -10.34
N THR A 71 -17.05 14.85 -11.23
CA THR A 71 -16.64 14.54 -12.60
C THR A 71 -15.15 14.69 -12.73
N THR A 72 -14.45 13.59 -12.97
CA THR A 72 -13.08 13.64 -13.47
C THR A 72 -13.10 13.98 -14.97
N PRO A 73 -12.30 14.96 -15.46
CA PRO A 73 -12.21 15.21 -16.89
C PRO A 73 -11.55 14.01 -17.58
N VAL A 74 -12.31 13.31 -18.39
CA VAL A 74 -11.80 12.28 -19.29
C VAL A 74 -11.15 12.99 -20.46
N HIS A 75 -9.83 13.06 -20.52
CA HIS A 75 -9.13 13.32 -21.75
C HIS A 75 -9.32 12.12 -22.69
N LEU A 76 -10.21 12.30 -23.66
CA LEU A 76 -10.34 11.42 -24.81
C LEU A 76 -9.03 11.55 -25.62
N ARG A 77 -8.09 10.63 -25.44
CA ARG A 77 -7.00 10.43 -26.38
C ARG A 77 -7.23 9.12 -27.09
N ASP A 78 -7.21 9.23 -28.39
CA ASP A 78 -7.44 8.25 -29.42
C ASP A 78 -7.12 6.81 -29.05
N ARG A 79 -8.12 5.96 -29.28
CA ARG A 79 -7.94 4.52 -29.41
C ARG A 79 -6.99 4.25 -30.58
N LEU A 80 -5.74 4.09 -30.29
CA LEU A 80 -4.94 3.14 -31.05
C LEU A 80 -5.30 1.78 -30.44
N SER A 81 -6.20 1.07 -31.10
CA SER A 81 -6.40 -0.35 -30.89
C SER A 81 -5.07 -1.05 -31.18
N LEU A 82 -4.21 -1.18 -30.17
CA LEU A 82 -3.31 -2.31 -30.16
C LEU A 82 -4.19 -3.50 -29.81
N ASP A 83 -4.45 -4.29 -30.80
CA ASP A 83 -4.86 -5.66 -30.70
C ASP A 83 -3.70 -6.43 -30.02
N SER A 84 -3.55 -6.24 -28.73
CA SER A 84 -2.62 -6.99 -27.91
C SER A 84 -3.35 -8.22 -27.41
N THR A 85 -3.46 -9.20 -28.28
CA THR A 85 -3.36 -10.58 -27.84
C THR A 85 -1.96 -10.73 -27.26
N VAL A 86 -1.79 -10.37 -25.98
CA VAL A 86 -0.62 -10.74 -25.19
C VAL A 86 -0.80 -12.24 -24.93
N PRO A 87 -0.05 -13.14 -25.59
CA PRO A 87 -0.28 -14.58 -25.49
C PRO A 87 0.03 -15.16 -24.11
N PHE A 88 0.36 -14.34 -23.13
CA PHE A 88 0.94 -14.72 -21.84
C PHE A 88 0.40 -13.93 -20.64
N ALA A 89 -0.81 -13.38 -20.71
CA ALA A 89 -1.40 -12.73 -19.53
C ALA A 89 -1.55 -13.75 -18.39
N THR A 90 -1.07 -13.37 -17.20
CA THR A 90 -1.30 -14.13 -15.97
C THR A 90 -2.76 -13.98 -15.54
N ASP A 91 -3.39 -15.07 -15.15
CA ASP A 91 -4.70 -15.12 -14.49
C ASP A 91 -4.64 -16.02 -13.25
N LEU A 92 -5.77 -16.22 -12.57
CA LEU A 92 -5.81 -17.00 -11.33
C LEU A 92 -5.39 -18.46 -11.51
N SER A 93 -5.57 -19.05 -12.72
CA SER A 93 -5.19 -20.43 -13.00
C SER A 93 -3.67 -20.64 -13.02
N HIS A 94 -2.91 -19.57 -13.20
CA HIS A 94 -1.44 -19.58 -13.20
C HIS A 94 -0.82 -19.37 -11.82
N ILE A 95 -1.65 -19.22 -10.76
CA ILE A 95 -1.22 -18.88 -9.40
C ILE A 95 -1.55 -20.00 -8.44
N VAL A 96 -0.59 -20.34 -7.58
CA VAL A 96 -0.80 -21.24 -6.44
C VAL A 96 -0.71 -20.45 -5.15
N PHE A 97 -1.73 -20.57 -4.30
CA PHE A 97 -1.77 -19.94 -3.00
C PHE A 97 -1.33 -20.92 -1.92
N GLY A 98 -0.27 -20.56 -1.18
CA GLY A 98 0.22 -21.34 -0.03
C GLY A 98 -0.05 -20.56 1.26
N ILE A 99 -0.90 -21.11 2.11
CA ILE A 99 -1.27 -20.51 3.39
C ILE A 99 -0.62 -21.31 4.50
N SER A 100 0.25 -20.68 5.27
CA SER A 100 0.85 -21.29 6.43
C SER A 100 -0.06 -21.14 7.64
N SER A 101 -0.37 -22.23 8.33
CA SER A 101 -1.20 -22.23 9.54
C SER A 101 -0.81 -23.37 10.49
N SER A 102 -1.47 -23.45 11.62
CA SER A 102 -1.43 -24.61 12.52
C SER A 102 -2.84 -25.15 12.75
N ALA A 103 -2.95 -26.42 13.11
CA ALA A 103 -4.24 -27.01 13.47
C ALA A 103 -4.91 -26.30 14.67
N GLU A 104 -4.10 -25.71 15.57
CA GLU A 104 -4.58 -24.94 16.72
C GLU A 104 -5.18 -23.57 16.31
N THR A 105 -4.58 -22.88 15.33
CA THR A 105 -4.94 -21.49 15.01
C THR A 105 -5.96 -21.39 13.90
N TRP A 106 -6.05 -22.38 13.00
CA TRP A 106 -6.84 -22.33 11.79
C TRP A 106 -8.31 -21.95 12.01
N ASP A 107 -9.02 -22.60 12.90
CA ASP A 107 -10.46 -22.33 13.09
C ASP A 107 -10.75 -20.89 13.49
N ARG A 108 -9.81 -20.26 14.16
CA ARG A 108 -9.91 -18.87 14.60
C ARG A 108 -9.61 -17.87 13.48
N GLU A 109 -8.63 -18.17 12.64
CA GLU A 109 -8.16 -17.27 11.54
C GLU A 109 -8.85 -17.57 10.20
N ARG A 110 -9.42 -18.77 10.03
CA ARG A 110 -10.17 -19.21 8.84
C ARG A 110 -11.14 -18.17 8.28
N PRO A 111 -11.93 -17.43 9.08
CA PRO A 111 -12.88 -16.46 8.53
C PRO A 111 -12.22 -15.40 7.63
N TYR A 112 -10.95 -15.03 7.86
CA TYR A 112 -10.25 -14.08 7.00
C TYR A 112 -9.90 -14.69 5.64
N ASN A 113 -9.55 -15.97 5.59
CA ASN A 113 -9.22 -16.67 4.35
C ASN A 113 -10.47 -16.91 3.49
N GLU A 114 -11.61 -17.24 4.09
CA GLU A 114 -12.87 -17.46 3.39
C GLU A 114 -13.44 -16.18 2.76
N LEU A 115 -12.96 -14.96 3.12
CA LEU A 115 -13.39 -13.72 2.50
C LEU A 115 -12.91 -13.60 1.04
N TRP A 116 -11.76 -14.13 0.71
CA TRP A 116 -11.13 -13.94 -0.59
C TRP A 116 -10.94 -15.24 -1.38
N TRP A 117 -10.96 -16.40 -0.72
CA TRP A 117 -10.80 -17.69 -1.36
C TRP A 117 -12.05 -18.07 -2.19
N ARG A 118 -11.83 -18.60 -3.39
CA ARG A 118 -12.88 -19.04 -4.31
C ARG A 118 -12.68 -20.52 -4.65
N PRO A 119 -13.46 -21.42 -4.02
CA PRO A 119 -13.39 -22.86 -4.29
C PRO A 119 -13.67 -23.16 -5.77
N GLY A 120 -12.82 -23.99 -6.38
CA GLY A 120 -12.93 -24.38 -7.79
C GLY A 120 -12.40 -23.39 -8.82
N GLU A 121 -12.09 -22.15 -8.43
CA GLU A 121 -11.47 -21.12 -9.30
C GLU A 121 -9.99 -20.92 -8.99
N MET A 122 -9.58 -21.18 -7.75
CA MET A 122 -8.24 -20.94 -7.26
C MET A 122 -7.52 -22.24 -6.93
N HIS A 123 -6.20 -22.27 -7.14
CA HIS A 123 -5.35 -23.38 -6.75
C HIS A 123 -4.57 -23.01 -5.49
N GLY A 124 -4.55 -23.90 -4.50
CA GLY A 124 -3.76 -23.65 -3.29
C GLY A 124 -4.09 -24.57 -2.15
N TYR A 125 -3.33 -24.43 -1.06
CA TYR A 125 -3.43 -25.26 0.12
C TYR A 125 -3.18 -24.48 1.39
N VAL A 126 -3.87 -24.88 2.45
CA VAL A 126 -3.48 -24.55 3.83
C VAL A 126 -2.51 -25.63 4.30
N TRP A 127 -1.32 -25.23 4.73
CA TRP A 127 -0.29 -26.11 5.25
C TRP A 127 -0.32 -26.10 6.77
N LEU A 128 -0.74 -27.25 7.34
CA LEU A 128 -0.86 -27.44 8.78
C LEU A 128 0.37 -28.19 9.34
N ASP A 129 0.65 -27.97 10.59
CA ASP A 129 1.67 -28.68 11.36
C ASP A 129 1.26 -30.10 11.72
N GLU A 130 -0.04 -30.33 11.93
CA GLU A 130 -0.63 -31.65 12.28
C GLU A 130 -2.03 -31.79 11.68
N GLU A 131 -2.58 -33.01 11.74
CA GLU A 131 -3.96 -33.28 11.30
C GLU A 131 -4.95 -32.49 12.15
N PRO A 132 -5.99 -31.91 11.52
CA PRO A 132 -7.10 -31.31 12.27
C PRO A 132 -7.75 -32.33 13.23
N PRO A 133 -8.39 -31.86 14.31
CA PRO A 133 -9.09 -32.75 15.23
C PRO A 133 -10.07 -33.67 14.51
N ALA A 134 -10.11 -34.95 14.88
CA ALA A 134 -10.89 -35.99 14.19
C ALA A 134 -12.41 -35.75 14.16
N ASP A 135 -12.91 -34.89 15.04
CA ASP A 135 -14.31 -34.45 15.12
C ASP A 135 -14.60 -33.16 14.35
N SER A 136 -13.57 -32.51 13.80
CA SER A 136 -13.72 -31.33 12.97
C SER A 136 -13.97 -31.71 11.50
N THR A 137 -14.93 -31.02 10.86
CA THR A 137 -15.15 -31.15 9.42
C THR A 137 -14.51 -29.95 8.71
N TRP A 138 -13.62 -30.23 7.75
CA TRP A 138 -13.02 -29.17 6.95
C TRP A 138 -14.07 -28.56 6.01
N PRO A 139 -14.32 -27.22 6.08
CA PRO A 139 -15.36 -26.61 5.26
C PRO A 139 -14.99 -26.60 3.78
N SER A 140 -15.97 -26.82 2.91
CA SER A 140 -15.79 -26.72 1.45
C SER A 140 -15.57 -25.29 0.96
N THR A 141 -15.85 -24.29 1.80
CA THR A 141 -15.59 -22.87 1.55
C THR A 141 -14.14 -22.46 1.77
N SER A 142 -13.40 -23.28 2.54
CA SER A 142 -11.99 -23.06 2.83
C SER A 142 -11.09 -23.63 1.75
N PRO A 143 -9.83 -23.14 1.60
CA PRO A 143 -8.83 -23.83 0.80
C PRO A 143 -8.61 -25.26 1.32
N PRO A 144 -8.31 -26.24 0.45
CA PRO A 144 -8.00 -27.59 0.92
C PRO A 144 -6.73 -27.58 1.78
N TYR A 145 -6.70 -28.38 2.84
CA TYR A 145 -5.51 -28.48 3.68
C TYR A 145 -4.60 -29.64 3.28
N ARG A 146 -3.36 -29.51 3.65
CA ARG A 146 -2.35 -30.57 3.66
C ARG A 146 -1.53 -30.48 4.95
N VAL A 147 -1.10 -31.60 5.46
CA VAL A 147 -0.20 -31.64 6.61
C VAL A 147 1.24 -31.64 6.12
N SER A 148 2.07 -30.77 6.66
CA SER A 148 3.49 -30.73 6.37
C SER A 148 4.16 -32.05 6.77
N THR A 149 4.85 -32.68 5.85
CA THR A 149 5.62 -33.90 6.10
C THR A 149 7.03 -33.60 6.67
N PHE A 150 7.36 -32.36 6.78
CA PHE A 150 8.67 -31.89 7.21
C PHE A 150 8.84 -32.01 8.72
N ASN A 151 9.83 -32.78 9.14
CA ASN A 151 10.20 -32.86 10.54
C ASN A 151 11.06 -31.67 10.97
N ALA A 152 10.43 -30.56 11.34
CA ALA A 152 11.10 -29.34 11.75
C ALA A 152 11.96 -29.51 13.01
N SER A 153 11.78 -30.56 13.81
CA SER A 153 12.57 -30.82 15.03
C SER A 153 14.02 -31.19 14.73
N THR A 154 14.33 -31.57 13.50
CA THR A 154 15.69 -31.88 13.06
C THR A 154 16.54 -30.62 12.79
N ILE A 155 15.90 -29.46 12.65
CA ILE A 155 16.56 -28.17 12.39
C ILE A 155 16.65 -27.38 13.68
N GLY A 156 17.81 -26.82 13.96
CA GLY A 156 18.00 -25.94 15.12
C GLY A 156 17.12 -24.70 15.11
N GLY A 157 16.94 -24.08 16.26
CA GLY A 157 16.13 -22.86 16.41
C GLY A 157 14.62 -23.13 16.44
N SER A 158 13.82 -22.21 15.91
CA SER A 158 12.35 -22.35 15.90
C SER A 158 11.90 -23.36 14.83
N SER A 159 11.28 -24.44 15.28
CA SER A 159 10.66 -25.46 14.40
C SER A 159 9.50 -24.88 13.58
N SER A 160 8.64 -24.06 14.23
CA SER A 160 7.54 -23.38 13.55
C SER A 160 8.04 -22.45 12.43
N ALA A 161 9.09 -21.65 12.69
CA ALA A 161 9.66 -20.80 11.65
C ALA A 161 10.23 -21.60 10.46
N ALA A 162 10.83 -22.75 10.70
CA ALA A 162 11.32 -23.62 9.63
C ALA A 162 10.17 -24.20 8.81
N GLN A 163 9.08 -24.60 9.46
CA GLN A 163 7.90 -25.13 8.79
C GLN A 163 7.21 -24.08 7.93
N ILE A 164 6.97 -22.89 8.47
CA ILE A 164 6.40 -21.75 7.72
C ILE A 164 7.25 -21.43 6.49
N ALA A 165 8.58 -21.39 6.64
CA ALA A 165 9.49 -21.14 5.53
C ALA A 165 9.38 -22.19 4.40
N ARG A 166 9.00 -23.43 4.72
CA ARG A 166 8.81 -24.48 3.71
C ARG A 166 7.52 -24.43 2.93
N THR A 167 6.57 -23.59 3.31
CA THR A 167 5.27 -23.47 2.62
C THR A 167 5.44 -23.25 1.11
N VAL A 168 6.47 -22.48 0.69
CA VAL A 168 6.82 -22.29 -0.73
C VAL A 168 7.12 -23.63 -1.40
N VAL A 169 8.05 -24.40 -0.78
CA VAL A 169 8.55 -25.66 -1.34
C VAL A 169 7.49 -26.75 -1.33
N GLU A 170 6.70 -26.81 -0.27
CA GLU A 170 5.61 -27.79 -0.14
C GLU A 170 4.50 -27.49 -1.15
N SER A 171 4.13 -26.22 -1.33
CA SER A 171 3.17 -25.80 -2.36
C SER A 171 3.68 -26.13 -3.77
N TYR A 172 4.96 -25.85 -4.05
CA TYR A 172 5.58 -26.20 -5.33
C TYR A 172 5.54 -27.71 -5.59
N LYS A 173 6.02 -28.53 -4.64
CA LYS A 173 6.06 -29.99 -4.77
C LYS A 173 4.66 -30.59 -4.93
N ALA A 174 3.68 -30.09 -4.17
CA ALA A 174 2.31 -30.58 -4.24
C ALA A 174 1.71 -30.36 -5.64
N VAL A 175 1.82 -29.15 -6.16
CA VAL A 175 1.25 -28.79 -7.46
C VAL A 175 2.04 -29.44 -8.61
N MET A 176 3.36 -29.51 -8.56
CA MET A 176 4.16 -30.14 -9.63
C MET A 176 3.93 -31.65 -9.76
N ALA A 177 3.33 -32.27 -8.75
CA ALA A 177 2.87 -33.66 -8.82
C ALA A 177 1.52 -33.84 -9.53
N GLU A 178 0.77 -32.77 -9.80
CA GLU A 178 -0.55 -32.78 -10.41
C GLU A 178 -0.50 -32.63 -11.95
N PRO A 179 -1.45 -33.22 -12.68
CA PRO A 179 -1.58 -32.99 -14.13
C PRO A 179 -1.93 -31.50 -14.40
N GLY A 180 -1.28 -30.89 -15.38
CA GLY A 180 -1.53 -29.49 -15.76
C GLY A 180 -0.62 -28.47 -15.09
N SER A 181 0.24 -28.89 -14.20
CA SER A 181 1.19 -28.02 -13.45
C SER A 181 2.12 -27.15 -14.32
N ARG A 182 2.25 -27.44 -15.61
CA ARG A 182 3.12 -26.70 -16.55
C ARG A 182 2.69 -25.24 -16.80
N GLU A 183 1.45 -24.89 -16.46
CA GLU A 183 0.91 -23.55 -16.64
C GLU A 183 1.10 -22.67 -15.38
N ILE A 184 1.52 -23.26 -14.26
CA ILE A 184 1.77 -22.48 -13.03
C ILE A 184 3.00 -21.58 -13.20
N ARG A 185 2.85 -20.32 -12.84
CA ARG A 185 3.85 -19.25 -12.99
C ARG A 185 4.29 -18.69 -11.66
N TRP A 186 3.36 -18.59 -10.70
CA TRP A 186 3.55 -17.85 -9.46
C TRP A 186 3.08 -18.61 -8.23
N PHE A 187 3.80 -18.45 -7.13
CA PHE A 187 3.41 -18.93 -5.80
C PHE A 187 3.20 -17.72 -4.90
N VAL A 188 1.98 -17.50 -4.47
CA VAL A 188 1.57 -16.47 -3.51
C VAL A 188 1.50 -17.11 -2.15
N ILE A 189 2.34 -16.67 -1.24
CA ILE A 189 2.48 -17.27 0.09
C ILE A 189 2.03 -16.25 1.13
N GLY A 190 1.26 -16.70 2.11
CA GLY A 190 0.80 -15.92 3.25
C GLY A 190 0.63 -16.79 4.49
N ASP A 191 0.13 -16.18 5.56
CA ASP A 191 -0.30 -16.90 6.75
C ASP A 191 -1.85 -16.94 6.87
N ASP A 192 -2.34 -17.57 7.93
CA ASP A 192 -3.78 -17.73 8.16
C ASP A 192 -4.52 -16.42 8.50
N GLY A 193 -3.80 -15.34 8.81
CA GLY A 193 -4.35 -13.99 9.03
C GLY A 193 -4.33 -13.11 7.78
N THR A 194 -3.80 -13.60 6.65
CA THR A 194 -3.65 -12.81 5.42
C THR A 194 -4.96 -12.69 4.66
N VAL A 195 -5.45 -11.47 4.44
CA VAL A 195 -6.56 -11.18 3.53
C VAL A 195 -5.98 -10.69 2.21
N LEU A 196 -6.14 -11.48 1.15
CA LEU A 196 -5.67 -11.13 -0.20
C LEU A 196 -6.75 -10.45 -1.03
N PHE A 197 -6.31 -9.69 -2.04
CA PHE A 197 -7.16 -9.10 -3.09
C PHE A 197 -6.74 -9.69 -4.44
N PRO A 198 -7.26 -10.88 -4.80
CA PRO A 198 -6.73 -11.71 -5.88
C PRO A 198 -6.69 -11.02 -7.25
N GLU A 199 -7.70 -10.21 -7.59
CA GLU A 199 -7.75 -9.46 -8.85
C GLU A 199 -6.59 -8.47 -8.97
N ASN A 200 -6.25 -7.81 -7.85
CA ASN A 200 -5.14 -6.88 -7.81
C ASN A 200 -3.79 -7.61 -7.82
N VAL A 201 -3.71 -8.78 -7.18
CA VAL A 201 -2.51 -9.64 -7.26
C VAL A 201 -2.27 -10.07 -8.71
N VAL A 202 -3.29 -10.54 -9.43
CA VAL A 202 -3.21 -10.88 -10.86
C VAL A 202 -2.75 -9.67 -11.69
N ALA A 203 -3.37 -8.51 -11.47
CA ALA A 203 -3.03 -7.29 -12.21
C ALA A 203 -1.60 -6.81 -11.92
N MET A 204 -1.13 -6.97 -10.67
CA MET A 204 0.25 -6.68 -10.27
C MET A 204 1.23 -7.63 -10.96
N LEU A 205 0.95 -8.94 -10.97
CA LEU A 205 1.81 -9.95 -11.56
C LEU A 205 1.95 -9.80 -13.08
N ASN A 206 0.95 -9.26 -13.76
CA ASN A 206 1.03 -8.94 -15.19
C ASN A 206 2.05 -7.84 -15.55
N LYS A 207 2.70 -7.21 -14.56
CA LYS A 207 3.82 -6.29 -14.78
C LYS A 207 5.17 -7.02 -14.95
N TYR A 208 5.26 -8.29 -14.56
CA TYR A 208 6.49 -9.06 -14.44
C TYR A 208 6.55 -10.22 -15.42
N ASP A 209 7.73 -10.49 -15.94
CA ASP A 209 8.00 -11.68 -16.75
C ASP A 209 8.15 -12.90 -15.83
N HIS A 210 7.17 -13.81 -15.90
CA HIS A 210 7.14 -14.99 -15.03
C HIS A 210 8.26 -16.01 -15.29
N GLU A 211 8.96 -15.91 -16.42
CA GLU A 211 10.10 -16.79 -16.74
C GLU A 211 11.36 -16.36 -15.97
N GLU A 212 11.40 -15.12 -15.48
CA GLU A 212 12.51 -14.62 -14.68
C GLU A 212 12.34 -14.95 -13.19
N MET A 213 13.43 -14.80 -12.43
CA MET A 213 13.45 -15.07 -10.99
C MET A 213 13.00 -13.85 -10.21
N TYR A 214 11.82 -13.93 -9.59
CA TYR A 214 11.26 -12.86 -8.76
C TYR A 214 10.94 -13.30 -7.34
N TYR A 215 11.23 -12.41 -6.41
CA TYR A 215 10.75 -12.40 -5.03
C TYR A 215 10.07 -11.04 -4.79
N ILE A 216 8.75 -11.03 -4.67
CA ILE A 216 7.92 -9.82 -4.64
C ILE A 216 7.17 -9.74 -3.31
N GLY A 217 7.16 -8.59 -2.67
CA GLY A 217 6.44 -8.37 -1.43
C GLY A 217 6.69 -6.98 -0.87
N SER A 218 6.44 -6.75 0.42
CA SER A 218 6.67 -5.45 1.03
C SER A 218 7.35 -5.56 2.40
N ILE A 219 7.94 -4.45 2.81
CA ILE A 219 8.49 -4.27 4.16
C ILE A 219 7.37 -3.90 5.13
N SER A 220 7.66 -3.94 6.44
CA SER A 220 6.73 -3.49 7.48
C SER A 220 6.47 -1.98 7.42
N GLU A 221 5.28 -1.55 7.83
CA GLU A 221 4.92 -0.15 8.07
C GLU A 221 5.71 0.47 9.24
N SER A 222 6.17 -0.37 10.15
CA SER A 222 6.91 0.04 11.35
C SER A 222 8.41 0.02 11.13
N VAL A 223 9.06 1.18 11.30
CA VAL A 223 10.54 1.27 11.23
C VAL A 223 11.20 0.41 12.28
N GLU A 224 10.63 0.28 13.49
CA GLU A 224 11.19 -0.57 14.54
C GLU A 224 11.26 -2.06 14.16
N GLN A 225 10.30 -2.55 13.39
CA GLN A 225 10.28 -3.91 12.87
C GLN A 225 11.31 -4.07 11.75
N THR A 226 11.30 -3.17 10.78
CA THR A 226 12.20 -3.20 9.63
C THR A 226 13.68 -3.09 10.05
N VAL A 227 14.00 -2.24 11.03
CA VAL A 227 15.37 -2.12 11.59
C VAL A 227 15.79 -3.40 12.32
N ARG A 228 14.84 -4.05 13.01
CA ARG A 228 15.14 -5.27 13.76
C ARG A 228 15.40 -6.47 12.86
N HIS A 229 14.60 -6.63 11.80
CA HIS A 229 14.64 -7.80 10.93
C HIS A 229 15.45 -7.54 9.64
N SER A 230 14.97 -6.71 8.74
CA SER A 230 15.69 -6.21 7.56
C SER A 230 14.82 -5.30 6.71
N TYR A 231 15.44 -4.41 5.93
CA TYR A 231 14.79 -3.67 4.83
C TYR A 231 14.73 -4.48 3.51
N SER A 232 15.24 -5.71 3.49
CA SER A 232 15.27 -6.58 2.30
C SER A 232 14.38 -7.81 2.44
N ILE A 233 13.49 -7.82 3.43
CA ILE A 233 12.58 -8.93 3.72
C ILE A 233 11.17 -8.55 3.27
N ALA A 234 10.49 -9.44 2.52
CA ALA A 234 9.05 -9.43 2.47
C ALA A 234 8.49 -10.10 3.73
N TYR A 235 7.59 -9.41 4.42
CA TYR A 235 6.96 -9.97 5.61
C TYR A 235 5.88 -10.99 5.19
N GLY A 236 6.01 -12.21 5.70
CA GLY A 236 5.20 -13.35 5.28
C GLY A 236 3.72 -13.21 5.59
N GLY A 237 3.38 -12.53 6.69
CA GLY A 237 2.00 -12.23 7.02
C GLY A 237 1.35 -11.25 6.03
N ALA A 238 2.09 -10.26 5.53
CA ALA A 238 1.62 -9.43 4.41
C ALA A 238 1.37 -10.25 3.15
N GLY A 239 2.00 -11.41 3.07
CA GLY A 239 2.11 -12.19 1.86
C GLY A 239 3.26 -11.75 0.98
N PHE A 240 3.80 -12.71 0.24
CA PHE A 240 4.80 -12.48 -0.78
C PHE A 240 4.61 -13.42 -1.96
N VAL A 241 5.26 -13.10 -3.06
CA VAL A 241 5.18 -13.91 -4.28
C VAL A 241 6.58 -14.32 -4.71
N VAL A 242 6.70 -15.57 -5.16
CA VAL A 242 7.87 -16.04 -5.89
C VAL A 242 7.48 -16.58 -7.25
N SER A 243 8.35 -16.39 -8.26
CA SER A 243 8.17 -17.03 -9.56
C SER A 243 8.38 -18.53 -9.46
N GLN A 244 7.84 -19.28 -10.42
CA GLN A 244 8.01 -20.73 -10.48
C GLN A 244 9.48 -21.13 -10.51
N SER A 245 10.34 -20.38 -11.19
CA SER A 245 11.78 -20.61 -11.25
C SER A 245 12.45 -20.52 -9.87
N VAL A 246 12.08 -19.51 -9.05
CA VAL A 246 12.58 -19.39 -7.66
C VAL A 246 12.07 -20.54 -6.80
N ALA A 247 10.79 -20.92 -6.91
CA ALA A 247 10.23 -22.01 -6.13
C ALA A 247 10.90 -23.37 -6.47
N ALA A 248 11.25 -23.58 -7.75
CA ALA A 248 11.95 -24.76 -8.20
C ALA A 248 13.35 -24.88 -7.60
N GLU A 249 14.13 -23.80 -7.61
CA GLU A 249 15.48 -23.79 -7.01
C GLU A 249 15.41 -23.93 -5.47
N LEU A 250 14.46 -23.27 -4.83
CA LEU A 250 14.24 -23.45 -3.38
C LEU A 250 13.88 -24.91 -3.05
N ALA A 251 13.14 -25.61 -3.91
CA ALA A 251 12.80 -27.01 -3.68
C ALA A 251 14.02 -27.95 -3.67
N LEU A 252 15.12 -27.54 -4.28
CA LEU A 252 16.38 -28.30 -4.30
C LEU A 252 17.27 -27.99 -3.08
N MET A 253 17.21 -26.77 -2.55
CA MET A 253 18.20 -26.32 -1.57
C MET A 253 17.65 -25.99 -0.17
N MET A 254 16.32 -25.90 -0.02
CA MET A 254 15.67 -25.35 1.18
C MET A 254 16.10 -26.03 2.48
N ASP A 255 16.19 -27.37 2.51
CA ASP A 255 16.50 -28.10 3.74
C ASP A 255 17.91 -27.76 4.26
N GLY A 256 18.91 -27.82 3.39
CA GLY A 256 20.27 -27.42 3.75
C GLY A 256 20.41 -25.91 4.02
N CYS A 257 19.59 -25.09 3.39
CA CYS A 257 19.55 -23.67 3.68
C CYS A 257 18.98 -23.39 5.08
N LEU A 258 17.85 -24.01 5.44
CA LEU A 258 17.25 -23.88 6.77
C LEU A 258 18.19 -24.33 7.89
N GLU A 259 19.03 -25.36 7.64
CA GLU A 259 20.09 -25.77 8.58
C GLU A 259 21.15 -24.66 8.76
N ARG A 260 21.60 -24.03 7.67
CA ARG A 260 22.59 -22.94 7.72
C ARG A 260 22.06 -21.72 8.47
N TYR A 261 20.79 -21.41 8.31
CA TYR A 261 20.13 -20.22 8.89
C TYR A 261 19.23 -20.55 10.09
N ALA A 262 19.43 -21.69 10.73
CA ALA A 262 18.63 -22.14 11.88
C ALA A 262 18.61 -21.15 13.06
N ASN A 263 19.65 -20.32 13.21
CA ASN A 263 19.74 -19.31 14.27
C ASN A 263 18.92 -18.03 13.99
N LEU A 264 18.39 -17.82 12.77
CA LEU A 264 17.51 -16.71 12.49
C LEU A 264 16.17 -16.92 13.18
N TYR A 265 15.61 -15.83 13.69
CA TYR A 265 14.43 -15.87 14.54
C TYR A 265 13.16 -16.25 13.78
N GLY A 266 12.90 -15.58 12.65
CA GLY A 266 11.65 -15.68 11.90
C GLY A 266 11.75 -16.56 10.66
N SER A 267 10.58 -17.00 10.19
CA SER A 267 10.41 -17.68 8.89
C SER A 267 10.84 -16.78 7.74
N ASP A 268 10.47 -15.51 7.79
CA ASP A 268 10.71 -14.52 6.73
C ASP A 268 12.20 -14.27 6.53
N GLU A 269 12.96 -14.17 7.64
CA GLU A 269 14.41 -14.05 7.62
C GLU A 269 15.07 -15.28 6.97
N ARG A 270 14.54 -16.47 7.25
CA ARG A 270 15.04 -17.73 6.68
C ARG A 270 14.73 -17.83 5.18
N VAL A 271 13.50 -17.53 4.78
CA VAL A 271 13.08 -17.50 3.37
C VAL A 271 13.93 -16.50 2.58
N GLN A 272 14.06 -15.28 3.08
CA GLN A 272 14.85 -14.22 2.44
C GLN A 272 16.33 -14.65 2.31
N SER A 273 16.92 -15.27 3.35
CA SER A 273 18.31 -15.73 3.29
C SER A 273 18.49 -16.81 2.22
N CYS A 274 17.56 -17.76 2.12
CA CYS A 274 17.60 -18.80 1.09
C CYS A 274 17.43 -18.23 -0.33
N ILE A 275 16.54 -17.27 -0.51
CA ILE A 275 16.35 -16.60 -1.80
C ILE A 275 17.59 -15.76 -2.16
N SER A 276 18.24 -15.15 -1.17
CA SER A 276 19.48 -14.39 -1.37
C SER A 276 20.66 -15.26 -1.82
N GLU A 277 20.73 -16.54 -1.40
CA GLU A 277 21.72 -17.48 -1.93
C GLU A 277 21.57 -17.73 -3.45
N LEU A 278 20.36 -17.55 -3.98
CA LEU A 278 20.09 -17.60 -5.42
C LEU A 278 20.43 -16.29 -6.15
N GLY A 279 20.85 -15.26 -5.41
CA GLY A 279 21.12 -13.92 -5.96
C GLY A 279 19.86 -13.10 -6.25
N VAL A 280 18.70 -13.52 -5.80
CA VAL A 280 17.41 -12.83 -6.02
C VAL A 280 17.16 -11.82 -4.89
N ILE A 281 16.89 -10.59 -5.25
CA ILE A 281 16.59 -9.50 -4.31
C ILE A 281 15.09 -9.25 -4.22
N LEU A 282 14.63 -8.65 -3.12
CA LEU A 282 13.24 -8.26 -2.95
C LEU A 282 12.83 -7.19 -3.96
N THR A 283 11.78 -7.45 -4.71
CA THR A 283 11.03 -6.48 -5.50
C THR A 283 9.89 -5.94 -4.63
N ILE A 284 9.95 -4.66 -4.28
CA ILE A 284 8.97 -4.05 -3.38
C ILE A 284 7.71 -3.68 -4.14
N GLU A 285 6.57 -4.21 -3.70
CA GLU A 285 5.21 -3.81 -4.09
C GLU A 285 4.47 -3.30 -2.86
N PRO A 286 4.25 -1.98 -2.76
CA PRO A 286 3.76 -1.34 -1.53
C PRO A 286 2.30 -1.65 -1.18
N GLY A 287 1.58 -2.40 -2.00
CA GLY A 287 0.21 -2.85 -1.73
C GLY A 287 0.10 -4.07 -0.82
N PHE A 288 1.20 -4.73 -0.47
CA PHE A 288 1.24 -5.76 0.57
C PHE A 288 1.42 -5.10 1.94
N HIS A 289 0.49 -5.34 2.87
CA HIS A 289 0.48 -4.73 4.18
C HIS A 289 0.60 -5.75 5.30
N GLN A 290 1.73 -5.74 6.00
CA GLN A 290 1.93 -6.51 7.23
C GLN A 290 1.06 -5.97 8.36
N VAL A 291 0.79 -4.69 8.34
CA VAL A 291 0.05 -3.95 9.37
C VAL A 291 0.68 -4.16 10.76
N ASP A 292 1.98 -3.92 10.85
CA ASP A 292 2.69 -3.90 12.13
C ASP A 292 2.39 -2.61 12.91
N LEU A 293 1.11 -2.40 13.16
CA LEU A 293 0.52 -1.24 13.81
C LEU A 293 -0.40 -1.67 14.96
N GLN A 294 -0.71 -0.74 15.84
CA GLN A 294 -1.62 -0.92 16.96
C GLN A 294 -2.73 0.12 16.93
N ASP A 295 -3.83 -0.14 17.62
CA ASP A 295 -4.98 0.71 17.81
C ASP A 295 -5.89 0.79 16.59
N ASP A 296 -5.99 1.92 15.91
CA ASP A 296 -6.92 2.17 14.82
C ASP A 296 -6.18 2.51 13.52
N ILE A 297 -6.24 1.65 12.52
CA ILE A 297 -5.58 1.87 11.22
C ILE A 297 -6.41 2.73 10.24
N TYR A 298 -7.47 3.38 10.73
CA TYR A 298 -8.31 4.25 9.90
C TYR A 298 -7.48 5.17 9.01
N GLY A 299 -6.54 5.91 9.61
CA GLY A 299 -5.72 6.88 8.87
C GLY A 299 -4.91 6.27 7.73
N LEU A 300 -4.37 5.05 7.91
CA LEU A 300 -3.66 4.33 6.87
C LEU A 300 -4.58 4.00 5.69
N LEU A 301 -5.79 3.50 5.96
CA LEU A 301 -6.74 3.12 4.92
C LEU A 301 -7.41 4.33 4.25
N ALA A 302 -7.59 5.43 4.97
CA ALA A 302 -8.18 6.68 4.45
C ALA A 302 -7.23 7.44 3.50
N ALA A 303 -5.91 7.29 3.66
CA ALA A 303 -4.90 7.89 2.80
C ALA A 303 -3.89 6.82 2.32
N HIS A 304 -4.42 5.70 1.84
CA HIS A 304 -3.64 4.59 1.30
C HIS A 304 -2.74 5.07 0.16
N PRO A 305 -1.47 4.62 0.10
CA PRO A 305 -0.57 4.99 -0.98
C PRO A 305 -1.16 4.57 -2.33
N VAL A 306 -0.77 5.31 -3.37
CA VAL A 306 -1.23 5.04 -4.74
C VAL A 306 -0.57 3.78 -5.27
N ALA A 307 -1.10 2.64 -4.85
CA ALA A 307 -0.74 1.29 -5.25
C ALA A 307 -1.99 0.42 -5.15
N PRO A 308 -2.08 -0.66 -5.92
CA PRO A 308 -3.18 -1.60 -5.72
C PRO A 308 -3.10 -2.17 -4.31
N LEU A 309 -4.24 -2.26 -3.64
CA LEU A 309 -4.32 -3.02 -2.39
C LEU A 309 -4.17 -4.50 -2.72
N LEU A 310 -3.10 -5.14 -2.27
CA LEU A 310 -2.79 -6.54 -2.54
C LEU A 310 -3.15 -7.45 -1.37
N SER A 311 -2.88 -6.98 -0.15
CA SER A 311 -3.21 -7.72 1.07
C SER A 311 -3.31 -6.85 2.31
N LEU A 312 -3.94 -7.39 3.35
CA LEU A 312 -3.93 -6.87 4.72
C LEU A 312 -3.70 -8.03 5.69
N ASN A 313 -2.87 -7.81 6.72
CA ASN A 313 -2.64 -8.79 7.79
C ASN A 313 -2.74 -8.17 9.18
N HIS A 314 -2.51 -8.94 10.24
CA HIS A 314 -2.58 -8.56 11.67
C HIS A 314 -3.89 -7.86 12.09
N LEU A 315 -4.95 -7.99 11.30
CA LEU A 315 -6.21 -7.28 11.48
C LEU A 315 -6.90 -7.60 12.80
N ARG A 316 -6.73 -8.82 13.31
CA ARG A 316 -7.36 -9.29 14.53
C ARG A 316 -6.98 -8.48 15.79
N HIS A 317 -5.80 -7.89 15.80
CA HIS A 317 -5.28 -7.11 16.92
C HIS A 317 -5.69 -5.64 16.91
N LEU A 318 -6.44 -5.24 15.89
CA LEU A 318 -6.85 -3.87 15.65
C LEU A 318 -8.31 -3.65 16.05
N LYS A 319 -8.71 -2.39 16.16
CA LYS A 319 -10.12 -2.04 16.17
C LYS A 319 -10.75 -2.38 14.83
N PRO A 320 -12.07 -2.69 14.76
CA PRO A 320 -12.76 -2.85 13.48
C PRO A 320 -12.47 -1.66 12.56
N ILE A 321 -12.08 -1.95 11.30
CA ILE A 321 -11.69 -0.89 10.35
C ILE A 321 -12.85 0.05 9.98
N SER A 322 -14.10 -0.36 10.24
CA SER A 322 -15.27 0.49 10.08
C SER A 322 -16.16 0.39 11.32
N PRO A 323 -16.62 1.54 11.87
CA PRO A 323 -17.51 1.56 13.03
C PRO A 323 -18.95 1.13 12.73
N HIS A 324 -19.30 0.88 11.47
CA HIS A 324 -20.60 0.35 11.07
C HIS A 324 -20.76 -1.14 11.40
N TRP A 325 -19.66 -1.83 11.76
CA TRP A 325 -19.61 -3.25 12.04
C TRP A 325 -19.11 -3.53 13.47
N GLU A 326 -19.68 -4.55 14.10
CA GLU A 326 -19.29 -4.93 15.44
C GLU A 326 -17.98 -5.72 15.47
N THR A 327 -17.74 -6.51 14.43
CA THR A 327 -16.56 -7.37 14.34
C THR A 327 -15.60 -6.92 13.24
N GLN A 328 -14.31 -7.22 13.44
CA GLN A 328 -13.29 -6.95 12.42
C GLN A 328 -13.54 -7.74 11.15
N VAL A 329 -13.98 -8.99 11.25
CA VAL A 329 -14.25 -9.86 10.08
C VAL A 329 -15.37 -9.25 9.22
N GLU A 330 -16.44 -8.76 9.82
CA GLU A 330 -17.54 -8.09 9.08
C GLU A 330 -17.06 -6.80 8.41
N ALA A 331 -16.27 -6.00 9.11
CA ALA A 331 -15.71 -4.77 8.56
C ALA A 331 -14.79 -5.04 7.36
N VAL A 332 -13.93 -6.06 7.45
CA VAL A 332 -13.06 -6.49 6.35
C VAL A 332 -13.84 -7.12 5.22
N LYS A 333 -14.88 -7.92 5.53
CA LYS A 333 -15.79 -8.49 4.54
C LYS A 333 -16.41 -7.40 3.66
N SER A 334 -16.91 -6.32 4.28
CA SER A 334 -17.45 -5.17 3.54
C SER A 334 -16.43 -4.56 2.58
N LEU A 335 -15.16 -4.43 2.99
CA LEU A 335 -14.09 -3.94 2.12
C LEU A 335 -13.78 -4.91 0.96
N VAL A 336 -13.76 -6.22 1.22
CA VAL A 336 -13.55 -7.24 0.17
C VAL A 336 -14.72 -7.26 -0.81
N GLU A 337 -15.97 -7.19 -0.35
CA GLU A 337 -17.16 -7.15 -1.19
C GLU A 337 -17.18 -5.92 -2.11
N VAL A 338 -16.86 -4.72 -1.58
CA VAL A 338 -16.81 -3.52 -2.41
C VAL A 338 -15.67 -3.56 -3.42
N SER A 339 -14.56 -4.21 -3.08
CA SER A 339 -13.44 -4.37 -4.01
C SER A 339 -13.83 -5.14 -5.28
N GLN A 340 -14.80 -6.03 -5.22
CA GLN A 340 -15.28 -6.77 -6.40
C GLN A 340 -15.94 -5.87 -7.46
N HIS A 341 -16.47 -4.71 -7.07
CA HIS A 341 -17.05 -3.73 -8.00
C HIS A 341 -15.98 -2.98 -8.82
N ASP A 342 -14.88 -2.59 -8.17
CA ASP A 342 -13.74 -1.90 -8.79
C ASP A 342 -12.43 -2.22 -8.05
N PRO A 343 -11.85 -3.41 -8.29
CA PRO A 343 -10.66 -3.85 -7.56
C PRO A 343 -9.53 -2.84 -7.62
N SER A 344 -9.25 -2.31 -8.81
CA SER A 344 -8.15 -1.37 -9.06
C SER A 344 -8.31 -0.03 -8.34
N ARG A 345 -9.54 0.35 -8.00
CA ARG A 345 -9.83 1.60 -7.31
C ARG A 345 -9.86 1.46 -5.80
N THR A 346 -9.95 0.25 -5.27
CA THR A 346 -10.06 0.00 -3.83
C THR A 346 -8.97 0.74 -3.06
N LEU A 347 -9.38 1.57 -2.09
CA LEU A 347 -8.57 2.49 -1.29
C LEU A 347 -7.81 3.58 -2.08
N GLN A 348 -8.06 3.73 -3.39
CA GLN A 348 -7.42 4.82 -4.13
C GLN A 348 -7.98 6.16 -3.66
N GLN A 349 -7.06 7.07 -3.32
CA GLN A 349 -7.42 8.38 -2.81
C GLN A 349 -7.74 9.37 -3.94
N ALA A 350 -8.87 10.07 -3.81
CA ALA A 350 -9.23 11.21 -4.66
C ALA A 350 -9.51 12.44 -3.79
N ILE A 351 -8.86 13.57 -4.12
CA ILE A 351 -8.98 14.81 -3.35
C ILE A 351 -9.64 15.87 -4.20
N CYS A 352 -10.68 16.52 -3.66
CA CYS A 352 -11.36 17.64 -4.30
C CYS A 352 -11.63 18.79 -3.33
N TYR A 353 -11.95 19.96 -3.88
CA TYR A 353 -12.15 21.20 -3.13
C TYR A 353 -13.45 21.86 -3.50
N GLU A 354 -14.20 22.31 -2.48
CA GLU A 354 -15.45 23.06 -2.65
C GLU A 354 -15.28 24.48 -2.11
N HIS A 355 -15.45 25.46 -3.02
CA HIS A 355 -15.36 26.88 -2.68
C HIS A 355 -16.64 27.61 -3.07
N ARG A 356 -17.41 28.04 -2.08
CA ARG A 356 -18.60 28.89 -2.25
C ARG A 356 -18.82 29.74 -0.98
N PRO A 357 -19.66 30.76 -1.01
CA PRO A 357 -19.90 31.62 0.16
C PRO A 357 -20.27 30.83 1.42
N GLY A 358 -19.39 30.92 2.44
CA GLY A 358 -19.53 30.23 3.72
C GLY A 358 -19.22 28.73 3.68
N VAL A 359 -18.64 28.22 2.60
CA VAL A 359 -18.13 26.84 2.45
C VAL A 359 -16.73 26.91 1.86
N ASN A 360 -15.77 26.27 2.52
CA ASN A 360 -14.40 26.14 2.06
C ASN A 360 -13.90 24.76 2.50
N TRP A 361 -14.34 23.73 1.76
CA TRP A 361 -14.09 22.34 2.13
C TRP A 361 -12.99 21.71 1.29
N SER A 362 -12.21 20.86 1.94
CA SER A 362 -11.37 19.86 1.27
C SER A 362 -12.01 18.50 1.51
N VAL A 363 -12.22 17.74 0.47
CA VAL A 363 -12.81 16.41 0.54
C VAL A 363 -11.78 15.39 0.08
N SER A 364 -11.52 14.39 0.91
CA SER A 364 -10.67 13.26 0.59
C SER A 364 -11.52 11.99 0.56
N VAL A 365 -11.52 11.30 -0.56
CA VAL A 365 -12.24 10.05 -0.77
C VAL A 365 -11.22 8.93 -0.83
N SER A 366 -11.31 7.97 0.09
CA SER A 366 -10.70 6.65 -0.05
C SER A 366 -11.78 5.70 -0.59
N TRP A 367 -11.72 5.42 -1.88
CA TRP A 367 -12.82 4.74 -2.56
C TRP A 367 -13.07 3.33 -1.98
N GLY A 368 -14.34 3.04 -1.70
CA GLY A 368 -14.75 1.77 -1.09
C GLY A 368 -14.52 1.69 0.41
N TYR A 369 -14.04 2.77 1.06
CA TYR A 369 -13.76 2.77 2.49
C TYR A 369 -14.35 3.98 3.21
N SER A 370 -13.87 5.19 2.94
CA SER A 370 -14.31 6.38 3.66
C SER A 370 -14.24 7.66 2.84
N VAL A 371 -15.00 8.67 3.28
CA VAL A 371 -14.89 10.05 2.82
C VAL A 371 -14.64 10.97 4.00
N GLU A 372 -13.60 11.80 3.90
CA GLU A 372 -13.28 12.86 4.87
C GLU A 372 -13.69 14.21 4.32
N VAL A 373 -14.46 14.97 5.08
CA VAL A 373 -14.81 16.37 4.76
C VAL A 373 -14.15 17.28 5.78
N TYR A 374 -13.13 18.01 5.34
CA TYR A 374 -12.44 19.03 6.12
C TYR A 374 -13.14 20.37 5.90
N PRO A 375 -13.66 21.03 6.94
CA PRO A 375 -14.40 22.29 6.80
C PRO A 375 -13.48 23.51 6.60
N GLN A 376 -12.28 23.29 6.09
CA GLN A 376 -11.28 24.29 5.74
C GLN A 376 -10.41 23.78 4.57
N HIS A 377 -9.63 24.69 3.98
CA HIS A 377 -8.68 24.29 2.94
C HIS A 377 -7.47 23.57 3.57
N VAL A 378 -7.28 22.30 3.19
CA VAL A 378 -6.10 21.48 3.49
C VAL A 378 -5.45 21.08 2.17
N SER A 379 -4.14 21.30 2.04
CA SER A 379 -3.45 20.98 0.77
C SER A 379 -3.51 19.48 0.45
N SER A 380 -3.50 19.13 -0.84
CA SER A 380 -3.45 17.74 -1.27
C SER A 380 -2.23 17.00 -0.72
N LYS A 381 -1.09 17.68 -0.61
CA LYS A 381 0.13 17.13 0.00
C LYS A 381 -0.08 16.72 1.47
N GLU A 382 -0.85 17.49 2.23
CA GLU A 382 -1.16 17.13 3.62
C GLU A 382 -2.24 16.03 3.69
N LEU A 383 -3.24 16.07 2.80
CA LEU A 383 -4.29 15.04 2.76
C LEU A 383 -3.77 13.68 2.27
N ALA A 384 -2.68 13.65 1.50
CA ALA A 384 -2.03 12.41 1.08
C ALA A 384 -1.25 11.72 2.21
N LYS A 385 -1.06 12.37 3.37
CA LYS A 385 -0.44 11.75 4.53
C LYS A 385 -1.49 11.11 5.41
N PRO A 386 -1.34 9.83 5.79
CA PRO A 386 -2.22 9.18 6.75
C PRO A 386 -2.37 9.98 8.06
N LEU A 387 -3.59 10.09 8.56
CA LEU A 387 -3.83 10.54 9.93
C LEU A 387 -3.22 9.52 10.90
N MET A 388 -2.44 10.00 11.87
CA MET A 388 -1.82 9.13 12.88
C MET A 388 -2.85 8.70 13.94
N THR A 389 -3.74 7.77 13.58
CA THR A 389 -4.72 7.15 14.47
C THR A 389 -4.18 5.86 15.11
N PHE A 390 -3.02 5.41 14.69
CA PHE A 390 -2.33 4.18 15.06
C PHE A 390 -0.99 4.45 15.75
N ARG A 391 -0.41 3.38 16.29
CA ARG A 391 0.91 3.36 16.95
C ARG A 391 1.76 2.24 16.39
N THR A 392 3.08 2.28 16.67
CA THR A 392 3.99 1.19 16.27
C THR A 392 3.67 -0.09 17.03
N TRP A 393 3.93 -1.24 16.39
CA TRP A 393 3.57 -2.56 16.88
C TRP A 393 4.14 -2.89 18.26
N ARG A 394 5.45 -2.73 18.44
CA ARG A 394 6.14 -3.20 19.66
C ARG A 394 6.11 -2.20 20.80
N THR A 395 6.54 -0.97 20.52
CA THR A 395 6.72 0.04 21.55
C THR A 395 5.47 0.88 21.77
N ARG A 396 4.45 0.75 20.92
CA ARG A 396 3.23 1.57 20.93
C ARG A 396 3.54 3.07 20.89
N SER A 397 4.64 3.44 20.24
CA SER A 397 5.06 4.82 20.09
C SER A 397 4.36 5.51 18.91
N PRO A 398 4.37 6.86 18.84
CA PRO A 398 3.81 7.61 17.71
C PRO A 398 4.71 7.59 16.46
N GLY A 399 5.49 6.55 16.27
CA GLY A 399 6.41 6.36 15.15
C GLY A 399 7.85 6.11 15.62
N PRO A 400 8.81 6.05 14.71
CA PRO A 400 8.69 6.34 13.28
C PRO A 400 8.04 5.22 12.46
N PHE A 401 7.38 5.62 11.35
CA PHE A 401 6.83 4.72 10.34
C PHE A 401 7.65 4.79 9.06
N THR A 402 7.48 3.84 8.15
CA THR A 402 8.15 3.81 6.84
C THR A 402 7.54 4.79 5.83
N PHE A 403 6.53 5.55 6.25
CA PHE A 403 5.85 6.62 5.50
C PHE A 403 5.60 7.84 6.40
N ASP A 404 5.35 8.99 5.77
CA ASP A 404 5.04 10.23 6.49
C ASP A 404 3.60 10.21 7.03
N VAL A 405 3.37 10.78 8.21
CA VAL A 405 2.06 10.81 8.86
C VAL A 405 1.70 12.23 9.32
N ARG A 406 0.40 12.45 9.48
CA ARG A 406 -0.18 13.68 9.96
C ARG A 406 -0.72 13.49 11.38
N PRO A 407 -0.21 14.21 12.40
CA PRO A 407 -0.67 14.05 13.77
C PRO A 407 -2.13 14.50 13.93
N VAL A 408 -2.85 13.82 14.82
CA VAL A 408 -4.22 14.19 15.24
C VAL A 408 -4.09 15.02 16.52
N ASP A 409 -4.57 16.28 16.51
CA ASP A 409 -4.67 17.12 17.71
C ASP A 409 -6.14 17.24 18.14
N PRO A 410 -6.57 16.53 19.19
CA PRO A 410 -7.96 16.57 19.66
C PRO A 410 -8.39 17.94 20.19
N ASN A 411 -7.43 18.83 20.53
CA ASN A 411 -7.73 20.19 21.00
C ASN A 411 -8.10 21.14 19.83
N ARG A 412 -7.86 20.73 18.60
CA ARG A 412 -8.18 21.48 17.37
C ARG A 412 -9.40 20.90 16.67
N ALA A 413 -10.52 20.79 17.40
CA ALA A 413 -11.76 20.18 16.89
C ALA A 413 -12.22 20.71 15.51
N CYS A 414 -11.98 22.00 15.23
CA CYS A 414 -12.31 22.62 13.95
C CYS A 414 -11.40 22.20 12.78
N GLU A 415 -10.27 21.55 13.05
CA GLU A 415 -9.32 21.08 12.02
C GLU A 415 -9.54 19.60 11.70
N LEU A 416 -10.30 18.88 12.53
CA LEU A 416 -10.61 17.47 12.31
C LEU A 416 -11.63 17.30 11.17
N PRO A 417 -11.52 16.24 10.38
CA PRO A 417 -12.51 15.93 9.36
C PRO A 417 -13.81 15.40 9.95
N LEU A 418 -14.89 15.59 9.22
CA LEU A 418 -16.10 14.78 9.36
C LEU A 418 -15.89 13.52 8.52
N ILE A 419 -16.02 12.36 9.15
CA ILE A 419 -15.73 11.07 8.54
C ILE A 419 -17.04 10.37 8.20
N PHE A 420 -17.12 9.87 6.97
CA PHE A 420 -18.23 9.08 6.45
C PHE A 420 -17.67 7.73 6.04
N PHE A 421 -18.23 6.64 6.53
CA PHE A 421 -17.85 5.29 6.19
C PHE A 421 -18.78 4.70 5.13
N LEU A 422 -18.29 3.75 4.37
CA LEU A 422 -19.05 3.07 3.33
C LEU A 422 -20.29 2.37 3.91
N ASP A 423 -21.45 2.60 3.30
CA ASP A 423 -22.69 1.87 3.53
C ASP A 423 -22.96 0.84 2.44
N GLN A 424 -22.88 1.27 1.17
CA GLN A 424 -23.15 0.38 0.04
C GLN A 424 -22.40 0.78 -1.22
N ALA A 425 -22.21 -0.21 -2.09
CA ALA A 425 -21.65 -0.03 -3.42
C ALA A 425 -22.48 -0.77 -4.46
N LYS A 426 -22.59 -0.20 -5.66
CA LYS A 426 -23.22 -0.84 -6.81
C LYS A 426 -22.52 -0.46 -8.10
N SER A 427 -22.62 -1.33 -9.09
CA SER A 427 -22.12 -1.11 -10.44
C SER A 427 -23.27 -0.96 -11.42
N GLU A 428 -23.15 0.00 -12.33
CA GLU A 428 -24.13 0.25 -13.39
C GLU A 428 -23.42 0.29 -14.73
N THR A 429 -23.98 -0.40 -15.74
CA THR A 429 -23.49 -0.31 -17.11
C THR A 429 -24.27 0.78 -17.85
N GLY A 430 -23.56 1.83 -18.25
CA GLY A 430 -24.13 2.92 -19.03
C GLY A 430 -24.47 2.49 -20.46
N ARG A 431 -25.29 3.31 -21.18
CA ARG A 431 -25.73 3.04 -22.55
C ARG A 431 -24.59 2.86 -23.57
N ASN A 432 -23.41 3.37 -23.26
CA ASN A 432 -22.18 3.27 -24.07
C ASN A 432 -21.26 2.11 -23.65
N GLY A 433 -21.74 1.18 -22.80
CA GLY A 433 -20.96 0.06 -22.28
C GLY A 433 -19.95 0.45 -21.18
N ILE A 434 -19.88 1.71 -20.78
CA ILE A 434 -18.99 2.16 -19.69
C ILE A 434 -19.57 1.72 -18.35
N ILE A 435 -18.81 0.95 -17.59
CA ILE A 435 -19.18 0.56 -16.23
C ILE A 435 -18.88 1.72 -15.28
N ARG A 436 -19.86 2.11 -14.50
CA ARG A 436 -19.75 3.10 -13.44
C ARG A 436 -20.02 2.43 -12.10
N THR A 437 -19.30 2.87 -11.09
CA THR A 437 -19.55 2.47 -9.70
C THR A 437 -20.15 3.65 -8.94
N ILE A 438 -21.09 3.34 -8.06
CA ILE A 438 -21.75 4.28 -7.18
C ILE A 438 -21.53 3.75 -5.76
N THR A 439 -20.90 4.56 -4.92
CA THR A 439 -20.68 4.23 -3.51
C THR A 439 -21.33 5.28 -2.64
N GLU A 440 -22.03 4.85 -1.61
CA GLU A 440 -22.72 5.70 -0.65
C GLU A 440 -22.05 5.56 0.72
N TYR A 441 -21.85 6.69 1.37
CA TYR A 441 -21.16 6.78 2.65
C TYR A 441 -22.02 7.56 3.63
N SER A 442 -22.12 7.09 4.88
CA SER A 442 -22.81 7.78 5.94
C SER A 442 -21.92 8.08 7.13
N ARG A 443 -22.34 9.07 7.91
CA ARG A 443 -21.59 9.50 9.08
C ARG A 443 -21.99 8.69 10.30
N ASN A 444 -21.02 8.23 11.08
CA ASN A 444 -21.30 7.72 12.41
C ASN A 444 -21.62 8.88 13.37
N MET A 445 -22.86 8.98 13.80
CA MET A 445 -23.39 10.08 14.63
C MET A 445 -22.92 10.05 16.10
N THR A 446 -22.12 9.04 16.50
CA THR A 446 -21.68 8.90 17.89
C THR A 446 -20.48 9.77 18.29
N ASP A 447 -19.90 10.53 17.35
CA ASP A 447 -18.75 11.41 17.63
C ASP A 447 -19.16 12.66 18.44
N SER A 448 -19.08 12.54 19.77
CA SER A 448 -19.38 13.64 20.74
C SER A 448 -18.37 14.80 20.70
N VAL A 449 -17.22 14.65 20.05
CA VAL A 449 -16.15 15.68 19.97
C VAL A 449 -16.54 16.83 19.04
N ILE A 450 -17.52 16.65 18.19
CA ILE A 450 -17.90 17.55 17.08
C ILE A 450 -18.61 18.83 17.54
N SER A 451 -19.11 18.91 18.77
CA SER A 451 -19.97 20.01 19.24
C SER A 451 -19.26 21.32 19.61
N SER A 452 -17.93 21.39 19.63
CA SER A 452 -17.19 22.56 20.12
C SER A 452 -16.79 23.57 19.03
N CYS A 453 -16.82 23.21 17.75
CA CYS A 453 -16.44 24.10 16.65
C CYS A 453 -17.57 25.03 16.20
N LYS A 454 -17.32 26.36 16.23
CA LYS A 454 -18.29 27.40 15.84
C LYS A 454 -18.05 27.99 14.44
N LEU A 455 -17.15 27.44 13.66
CA LEU A 455 -16.91 27.90 12.28
C LEU A 455 -18.13 27.62 11.40
N GLN A 456 -18.60 28.62 10.64
CA GLN A 456 -19.77 28.49 9.78
C GLN A 456 -19.61 27.37 8.74
N SER A 457 -18.42 27.24 8.18
CA SER A 457 -18.09 26.15 7.24
C SER A 457 -18.21 24.77 7.89
N TYR A 458 -17.84 24.65 9.17
CA TYR A 458 -17.98 23.43 9.95
C TYR A 458 -19.45 23.10 10.25
N ILE A 459 -20.22 24.11 10.66
CA ILE A 459 -21.67 23.94 10.94
C ILE A 459 -22.39 23.42 9.69
N LYS A 460 -22.09 24.00 8.52
CA LYS A 460 -22.67 23.51 7.24
C LYS A 460 -22.24 22.09 6.89
N ALA A 461 -21.00 21.70 7.23
CA ALA A 461 -20.55 20.34 7.00
C ALA A 461 -21.25 19.34 7.94
N LEU A 462 -21.66 19.77 9.14
CA LEU A 462 -22.45 18.95 10.06
C LEU A 462 -23.86 18.61 9.53
N GLU A 463 -24.39 19.40 8.58
CA GLU A 463 -25.69 19.14 7.94
C GLU A 463 -25.63 17.99 6.91
N LEU A 464 -24.40 17.54 6.56
CA LEU A 464 -24.23 16.40 5.67
C LEU A 464 -24.49 15.09 6.44
N GLU A 465 -25.44 14.31 5.98
CA GLU A 465 -25.75 12.98 6.52
C GLU A 465 -25.09 11.88 5.70
N THR A 466 -25.05 12.05 4.37
CA THR A 466 -24.54 11.09 3.41
C THR A 466 -23.68 11.74 2.34
N VAL A 467 -22.78 10.97 1.75
CA VAL A 467 -21.97 11.35 0.58
C VAL A 467 -22.09 10.24 -0.45
N THR A 468 -22.38 10.60 -1.69
CA THR A 468 -22.42 9.65 -2.82
C THR A 468 -21.29 9.93 -3.78
N VAL A 469 -20.51 8.90 -4.10
CA VAL A 469 -19.37 9.00 -5.04
C VAL A 469 -19.67 8.21 -6.31
N TYR A 470 -19.58 8.89 -7.44
CA TYR A 470 -19.70 8.29 -8.77
C TYR A 470 -18.31 8.17 -9.39
N ALA A 471 -17.93 6.97 -9.84
CA ALA A 471 -16.67 6.74 -10.49
C ALA A 471 -16.84 5.86 -11.73
N THR A 472 -16.01 6.06 -12.74
CA THR A 472 -15.87 5.10 -13.84
C THR A 472 -14.90 4.00 -13.40
N LYS A 473 -15.19 2.72 -13.71
CA LYS A 473 -14.34 1.61 -13.34
C LYS A 473 -12.89 1.88 -13.76
N MET A 474 -11.95 1.71 -12.82
CA MET A 474 -10.54 2.02 -13.03
C MET A 474 -9.84 0.89 -13.81
N ASN A 475 -9.01 1.25 -14.78
CA ASN A 475 -8.13 0.30 -15.42
C ASN A 475 -6.86 0.11 -14.57
N PRO A 476 -6.38 -1.12 -14.31
CA PRO A 476 -5.10 -1.35 -13.64
C PRO A 476 -3.91 -0.60 -14.26
N ASP A 477 -3.90 -0.38 -15.57
CA ASP A 477 -2.85 0.42 -16.24
C ASP A 477 -2.80 1.88 -15.81
N ASP A 478 -3.87 2.39 -15.20
CA ASP A 478 -3.88 3.76 -14.68
C ASP A 478 -2.99 3.95 -13.45
N TRP A 479 -2.65 2.87 -12.71
CA TRP A 479 -1.68 2.94 -11.61
C TRP A 479 -0.31 3.44 -12.08
N LYS A 480 0.12 3.08 -13.30
CA LYS A 480 1.39 3.52 -13.88
C LYS A 480 1.46 5.04 -14.10
N ARG A 481 0.31 5.70 -14.25
CA ARG A 481 0.23 7.15 -14.50
C ARG A 481 0.31 7.97 -13.22
N VAL A 482 -0.05 7.39 -12.08
CA VAL A 482 -0.08 8.09 -10.79
C VAL A 482 1.26 8.00 -10.08
N THR A 483 2.01 6.91 -10.27
CA THR A 483 3.37 6.74 -9.71
C THR A 483 4.44 7.55 -10.46
N SER A 484 4.12 8.19 -11.59
CA SER A 484 5.03 9.05 -12.37
C SER A 484 4.81 10.56 -12.11
N LEU A 485 4.03 10.92 -11.12
CA LEU A 485 3.79 12.28 -10.62
C LEU A 485 4.48 12.46 -9.28
#